data_82db0aa71880b7fbb4b593a689487642
#
_entry.id   82db0aa71880b7fbb4b593a689487642
#
_cell.length_a   1.000
_cell.length_b   1.000
_cell.length_c   1.000
_cell.angle_alpha   90.00
_cell.angle_beta   90.00
_cell.angle_gamma   90.00
#
_symmetry.space_group_name_H-M   'P 1'
#
loop_
_entity.id
_entity.type
_entity.pdbx_description
1 polymer ?
#
loop_
_entity_poly.entity_id
_entity_poly.type
_entity_poly.pdbx_seq_one_letter_code
_entity_poly.pdbx_strand_id
1 'polypeptide(L)'
;FYYMDYKDQLVLTGELNEIGEAMARNVPDSYRTGVELMLGVKPCRWFQWDINGTLSKNRVKNFTEKLYEDEWKNPIEVEHGNTPIAFSPDFILNNRFSFSHKGFEAALQSQYVSKQYMSNAKQAEQTLDAYFVSNLNLAYTFQLRHVKSVTVGFTIYNLFNEKYENNGYAGSGYTLKDGKPERYNYAGYAAQAGTNVMGNLSIRF
;
A
#
# COMPACT_ATOMS: atom_id res chain seq x y z
N PHE A 1 8.20 -11.78 15.10
CA PHE A 1 7.35 -10.94 15.98
C PHE A 1 8.09 -9.65 16.32
N TYR A 2 7.39 -8.55 16.30
CA TYR A 2 7.89 -7.24 16.72
C TYR A 2 6.84 -6.50 17.55
N TYR A 3 7.32 -5.65 18.46
CA TYR A 3 6.55 -4.66 19.18
C TYR A 3 7.38 -3.38 19.29
N MET A 4 6.82 -2.27 18.84
CA MET A 4 7.45 -0.96 18.84
C MET A 4 6.49 0.02 19.51
N ASP A 5 6.94 0.68 20.58
CA ASP A 5 6.20 1.74 21.26
C ASP A 5 6.86 3.08 20.94
N TYR A 6 6.08 4.05 20.55
CA TYR A 6 6.57 5.35 20.08
C TYR A 6 5.99 6.49 20.91
N LYS A 7 6.85 7.45 21.20
CA LYS A 7 6.49 8.76 21.72
C LYS A 7 6.73 9.81 20.65
N ASP A 8 5.79 10.74 20.50
CA ASP A 8 5.85 11.81 19.51
C ASP A 8 6.15 11.35 18.07
N GLN A 9 5.54 10.22 17.68
CA GLN A 9 5.71 9.67 16.33
C GLN A 9 5.12 10.62 15.28
N LEU A 10 5.89 10.92 14.23
CA LEU A 10 5.39 11.59 13.04
C LEU A 10 4.55 10.60 12.22
N VAL A 11 3.28 10.93 12.00
CA VAL A 11 2.35 10.11 11.19
C VAL A 11 1.68 10.97 10.14
N LEU A 12 1.30 10.36 9.01
CA LEU A 12 0.51 11.03 7.97
C LEU A 12 -0.88 11.37 8.52
N THR A 13 -1.40 12.56 8.18
CA THR A 13 -2.76 12.97 8.55
C THR A 13 -3.80 12.42 7.57
N GLY A 14 -3.39 12.16 6.35
CA GLY A 14 -4.26 11.86 5.20
C GLY A 14 -4.54 13.09 4.34
N GLU A 15 -4.30 14.27 4.86
CA GLU A 15 -4.55 15.55 4.18
C GLU A 15 -3.39 15.93 3.25
N LEU A 16 -3.69 16.78 2.27
CA LEU A 16 -2.71 17.44 1.42
C LEU A 16 -2.65 18.93 1.78
N ASN A 17 -1.46 19.51 1.65
CA ASN A 17 -1.30 20.95 1.72
C ASN A 17 -1.74 21.65 0.40
N GLU A 18 -1.66 22.96 0.34
CA GLU A 18 -2.08 23.77 -0.82
C GLU A 18 -1.35 23.42 -2.13
N ILE A 19 -0.16 22.83 -2.06
CA ILE A 19 0.63 22.42 -3.22
C ILE A 19 0.56 20.91 -3.51
N GLY A 20 -0.33 20.18 -2.81
CA GLY A 20 -0.59 18.76 -3.03
C GLY A 20 0.39 17.80 -2.33
N GLU A 21 1.18 18.27 -1.37
CA GLU A 21 2.06 17.39 -0.59
C GLU A 21 1.35 16.81 0.63
N ALA A 22 1.67 15.57 0.96
CA ALA A 22 1.10 14.86 2.10
C ALA A 22 1.51 15.52 3.43
N MET A 23 0.52 15.85 4.25
CA MET A 23 0.73 16.43 5.57
C MET A 23 1.01 15.35 6.61
N ALA A 24 1.89 15.67 7.55
CA ALA A 24 2.21 14.82 8.69
C ALA A 24 2.16 15.62 9.99
N ARG A 25 1.84 14.94 11.09
CA ARG A 25 1.82 15.52 12.44
C ARG A 25 2.34 14.54 13.47
N ASN A 26 2.85 15.06 14.56
CA ASN A 26 3.24 14.23 15.69
C ASN A 26 2.02 13.76 16.48
N VAL A 27 2.02 12.49 16.87
CA VAL A 27 1.05 11.91 17.80
C VAL A 27 1.76 11.52 19.10
N PRO A 28 1.18 11.84 20.28
CA PRO A 28 1.88 11.67 21.55
C PRO A 28 2.31 10.23 21.81
N ASP A 29 1.39 9.30 21.58
CA ASP A 29 1.57 7.87 21.89
C ASP A 29 1.04 6.99 20.76
N SER A 30 1.87 6.07 20.30
CA SER A 30 1.45 5.08 19.29
C SER A 30 2.25 3.79 19.44
N TYR A 31 1.75 2.70 18.86
CA TYR A 31 2.48 1.44 18.79
C TYR A 31 2.26 0.73 17.46
N ARG A 32 3.25 -0.07 17.12
CA ARG A 32 3.20 -1.04 16.02
C ARG A 32 3.58 -2.41 16.55
N THR A 33 2.78 -3.41 16.24
CA THR A 33 3.06 -4.80 16.62
C THR A 33 2.65 -5.73 15.50
N GLY A 34 3.36 -6.83 15.35
CA GLY A 34 3.02 -7.78 14.30
C GLY A 34 3.88 -9.03 14.28
N VAL A 35 3.47 -9.91 13.38
CA VAL A 35 4.20 -11.13 13.04
C VAL A 35 4.49 -11.10 11.55
N GLU A 36 5.74 -11.32 11.19
CA GLU A 36 6.20 -11.48 9.82
C GLU A 36 6.67 -12.92 9.63
N LEU A 37 6.16 -13.56 8.60
CA LEU A 37 6.54 -14.91 8.21
C LEU A 37 7.05 -14.90 6.77
N MET A 38 8.13 -15.62 6.54
CA MET A 38 8.72 -15.79 5.22
C MET A 38 9.07 -17.26 5.01
N LEU A 39 8.67 -17.79 3.86
CA LEU A 39 8.96 -19.16 3.46
C LEU A 39 9.42 -19.16 2.00
N GLY A 40 10.55 -19.83 1.75
CA GLY A 40 11.05 -20.12 0.41
C GLY A 40 11.23 -21.62 0.23
N VAL A 41 10.63 -22.18 -0.82
CA VAL A 41 10.68 -23.62 -1.12
C VAL A 41 11.14 -23.84 -2.56
N LYS A 42 12.15 -24.68 -2.75
CA LYS A 42 12.66 -25.07 -4.07
C LYS A 42 12.62 -26.59 -4.22
N PRO A 43 11.43 -27.17 -4.51
CA PRO A 43 11.25 -28.63 -4.55
C PRO A 43 11.98 -29.28 -5.71
N CYS A 44 12.33 -28.55 -6.76
CA CYS A 44 13.11 -29.03 -7.89
C CYS A 44 13.95 -27.91 -8.52
N ARG A 45 14.85 -28.25 -9.45
CA ARG A 45 15.81 -27.30 -10.02
C ARG A 45 15.18 -26.18 -10.86
N TRP A 46 13.99 -26.40 -11.36
CA TRP A 46 13.31 -25.50 -12.31
C TRP A 46 12.12 -24.75 -11.68
N PHE A 47 11.77 -25.00 -10.40
CA PHE A 47 10.65 -24.33 -9.72
C PHE A 47 11.05 -23.85 -8.32
N GLN A 48 10.66 -22.63 -7.99
CA GLN A 48 10.79 -22.03 -6.65
C GLN A 48 9.50 -21.31 -6.29
N TRP A 49 9.10 -21.45 -5.05
CA TRP A 49 7.99 -20.75 -4.45
C TRP A 49 8.48 -19.93 -3.26
N ASP A 50 8.22 -18.61 -3.29
CA ASP A 50 8.51 -17.69 -2.21
C ASP A 50 7.19 -17.05 -1.76
N ILE A 51 6.95 -17.05 -0.46
CA ILE A 51 5.78 -16.44 0.15
C ILE A 51 6.20 -15.69 1.41
N ASN A 52 5.68 -14.49 1.61
CA ASN A 52 5.81 -13.76 2.87
C ASN A 52 4.49 -13.09 3.23
N GLY A 53 4.23 -13.02 4.51
CA GLY A 53 3.03 -12.42 5.06
C GLY A 53 3.33 -11.65 6.33
N THR A 54 2.66 -10.52 6.49
CA THR A 54 2.73 -9.65 7.66
C THR A 54 1.33 -9.48 8.23
N LEU A 55 1.14 -9.89 9.47
CA LEU A 55 -0.02 -9.54 10.28
C LEU A 55 0.41 -8.47 11.27
N SER A 56 -0.21 -7.31 11.23
CA SER A 56 0.20 -6.17 12.05
C SER A 56 -0.99 -5.46 12.72
N LYS A 57 -0.67 -4.71 13.75
CA LYS A 57 -1.60 -3.83 14.43
C LYS A 57 -0.88 -2.52 14.72
N ASN A 58 -1.31 -1.46 14.05
CA ASN A 58 -0.69 -0.14 14.09
C ASN A 58 -1.71 0.84 14.63
N ARG A 59 -1.46 1.43 15.83
CA ARG A 59 -2.47 2.25 16.51
C ARG A 59 -1.87 3.51 17.13
N VAL A 60 -2.61 4.59 17.00
CA VAL A 60 -2.45 5.79 17.84
C VAL A 60 -3.27 5.58 19.10
N LYS A 61 -2.70 5.88 20.28
CA LYS A 61 -3.40 5.82 21.56
C LYS A 61 -4.06 7.18 21.84
N ASN A 62 -5.32 7.16 22.28
CA ASN A 62 -6.07 8.36 22.67
C ASN A 62 -5.98 9.49 21.63
N PHE A 63 -6.27 9.14 20.36
CA PHE A 63 -6.18 10.09 19.27
C PHE A 63 -7.22 11.21 19.41
N THR A 64 -6.76 12.45 19.41
CA THR A 64 -7.59 13.65 19.36
C THR A 64 -7.40 14.32 18.00
N GLU A 65 -8.49 14.45 17.26
CA GLU A 65 -8.54 15.12 15.98
C GLU A 65 -8.92 16.58 16.17
N LYS A 66 -8.28 17.46 15.40
CA LYS A 66 -8.69 18.88 15.31
C LYS A 66 -9.47 19.06 14.02
N LEU A 67 -10.72 19.38 14.15
CA LEU A 67 -11.57 19.79 13.03
C LEU A 67 -11.62 21.31 12.97
N TYR A 68 -11.56 21.85 11.77
CA TYR A 68 -11.63 23.27 11.52
C TYR A 68 -12.93 23.61 10.79
N GLU A 69 -13.50 24.76 11.13
CA GLU A 69 -14.43 25.45 10.26
C GLU A 69 -13.64 25.97 9.06
N ASP A 70 -14.29 26.40 8.02
CA ASP A 70 -13.70 26.90 6.79
C ASP A 70 -12.35 27.65 7.00
N GLU A 71 -11.36 27.47 6.10
CA GLU A 71 -10.05 28.13 6.10
C GLU A 71 -9.23 28.01 7.41
N TRP A 72 -9.25 26.84 8.07
CA TRP A 72 -8.47 26.57 9.31
C TRP A 72 -8.84 27.43 10.51
N LYS A 73 -10.04 28.00 10.53
CA LYS A 73 -10.57 28.79 11.64
C LYS A 73 -11.31 27.95 12.66
N ASN A 74 -11.49 28.48 13.85
CA ASN A 74 -12.35 27.93 14.92
C ASN A 74 -12.14 26.43 15.17
N PRO A 75 -10.94 25.97 15.56
CA PRO A 75 -10.69 24.54 15.76
C PRO A 75 -11.54 23.97 16.90
N ILE A 76 -12.14 22.80 16.65
CA ILE A 76 -12.75 21.98 17.69
C ILE A 76 -11.99 20.67 17.83
N GLU A 77 -11.92 20.10 19.02
CA GLU A 77 -11.26 18.84 19.30
C GLU A 77 -12.29 17.71 19.44
N VAL A 78 -12.00 16.59 18.75
CA VAL A 78 -12.84 15.39 18.80
C VAL A 78 -11.97 14.21 19.24
N GLU A 79 -12.34 13.60 20.37
CA GLU A 79 -11.65 12.44 20.91
C GLU A 79 -12.14 11.15 20.22
N HIS A 80 -11.23 10.34 19.70
CA HIS A 80 -11.52 9.07 19.00
C HIS A 80 -11.05 7.82 19.78
N GLY A 81 -10.31 8.00 20.89
CA GLY A 81 -9.67 6.88 21.59
C GLY A 81 -8.55 6.23 20.76
N ASN A 82 -8.44 4.90 20.79
CA ASN A 82 -7.40 4.18 20.05
C ASN A 82 -7.81 3.96 18.58
N THR A 83 -7.06 4.54 17.65
CA THR A 83 -7.36 4.52 16.21
C THR A 83 -6.24 3.87 15.38
N PRO A 84 -6.53 3.37 14.17
CA PRO A 84 -5.48 2.92 13.25
C PRO A 84 -4.59 4.09 12.83
N ILE A 85 -3.31 3.80 12.59
CA ILE A 85 -2.41 4.73 11.90
C ILE A 85 -2.78 4.75 10.42
N ALA A 86 -2.87 5.94 9.82
CA ALA A 86 -3.16 6.10 8.40
C ALA A 86 -2.17 5.30 7.53
N PHE A 87 -2.65 4.79 6.41
CA PHE A 87 -1.88 4.00 5.42
C PHE A 87 -1.12 2.82 6.03
N SER A 88 -1.70 2.17 7.04
CA SER A 88 -1.10 1.03 7.74
C SER A 88 -2.06 -0.16 7.74
N PRO A 89 -2.07 -0.99 6.67
CA PRO A 89 -2.94 -2.16 6.58
C PRO A 89 -2.60 -3.19 7.66
N ASP A 90 -3.62 -3.90 8.15
CA ASP A 90 -3.43 -4.92 9.19
C ASP A 90 -2.89 -6.25 8.61
N PHE A 91 -3.03 -6.49 7.27
CA PHE A 91 -2.49 -7.69 6.62
C PHE A 91 -1.94 -7.40 5.22
N ILE A 92 -0.74 -7.91 4.96
CA ILE A 92 -0.10 -7.90 3.64
C ILE A 92 0.41 -9.31 3.36
N LEU A 93 0.14 -9.83 2.15
CA LEU A 93 0.65 -11.12 1.69
C LEU A 93 1.28 -10.94 0.32
N ASN A 94 2.51 -11.42 0.16
CA ASN A 94 3.19 -11.48 -1.13
C ASN A 94 3.51 -12.93 -1.45
N ASN A 95 3.31 -13.31 -2.72
CA ASN A 95 3.56 -14.63 -3.24
C ASN A 95 4.30 -14.53 -4.57
N ARG A 96 5.29 -15.42 -4.78
CA ARG A 96 6.02 -15.52 -6.03
C ARG A 96 6.25 -16.97 -6.40
N PHE A 97 5.73 -17.37 -7.55
CA PHE A 97 6.10 -18.60 -8.23
C PHE A 97 7.13 -18.29 -9.31
N SER A 98 8.27 -18.95 -9.28
CA SER A 98 9.35 -18.80 -10.25
C SER A 98 9.61 -20.12 -10.94
N PHE A 99 9.65 -20.10 -12.26
CA PHE A 99 9.98 -21.23 -13.13
C PHE A 99 11.18 -20.86 -13.99
N SER A 100 12.17 -21.78 -14.09
CA SER A 100 13.35 -21.56 -14.95
C SER A 100 13.80 -22.90 -15.54
N HIS A 101 13.76 -23.02 -16.86
CA HIS A 101 14.20 -24.22 -17.58
C HIS A 101 14.70 -23.91 -18.99
N LYS A 102 15.93 -24.35 -19.31
CA LYS A 102 16.54 -24.25 -20.66
C LYS A 102 16.42 -22.88 -21.30
N GLY A 103 16.76 -21.82 -20.57
CA GLY A 103 16.71 -20.43 -21.05
C GLY A 103 15.33 -19.79 -20.95
N PHE A 104 14.26 -20.53 -20.68
CA PHE A 104 12.95 -19.98 -20.39
C PHE A 104 12.81 -19.67 -18.90
N GLU A 105 12.31 -18.50 -18.59
CA GLU A 105 12.00 -18.05 -17.25
C GLU A 105 10.57 -17.49 -17.20
N ALA A 106 9.83 -17.84 -16.17
CA ALA A 106 8.53 -17.28 -15.88
C ALA A 106 8.42 -17.00 -14.38
N ALA A 107 7.83 -15.86 -14.02
CA ALA A 107 7.55 -15.56 -12.62
C ALA A 107 6.17 -14.91 -12.50
N LEU A 108 5.30 -15.54 -11.70
CA LEU A 108 4.02 -14.97 -11.28
C LEU A 108 4.20 -14.39 -9.87
N GLN A 109 4.01 -13.08 -9.75
CA GLN A 109 4.05 -12.35 -8.48
C GLN A 109 2.65 -11.88 -8.14
N SER A 110 2.18 -12.17 -6.94
CA SER A 110 0.87 -11.75 -6.47
C SER A 110 0.99 -11.05 -5.12
N GLN A 111 0.25 -9.98 -4.93
CA GLN A 111 0.19 -9.23 -3.70
C GLN A 111 -1.26 -9.04 -3.27
N TYR A 112 -1.54 -9.32 -2.01
CA TYR A 112 -2.76 -8.94 -1.33
C TYR A 112 -2.44 -7.89 -0.26
N VAL A 113 -3.23 -6.83 -0.23
CA VAL A 113 -3.18 -5.80 0.82
C VAL A 113 -4.59 -5.65 1.37
N SER A 114 -4.73 -5.74 2.70
CA SER A 114 -6.02 -5.55 3.34
C SER A 114 -6.45 -4.09 3.32
N LYS A 115 -7.74 -3.85 3.55
CA LYS A 115 -8.31 -2.51 3.75
C LYS A 115 -7.48 -1.70 4.72
N GLN A 116 -7.32 -0.41 4.41
CA GLN A 116 -6.61 0.55 5.26
C GLN A 116 -7.34 1.89 5.31
N TYR A 117 -7.09 2.66 6.35
CA TYR A 117 -7.64 4.00 6.51
C TYR A 117 -6.66 5.03 5.94
N MET A 118 -7.16 6.07 5.30
CA MET A 118 -6.35 7.19 4.80
C MET A 118 -6.12 8.25 5.87
N SER A 119 -6.96 8.29 6.93
CA SER A 119 -6.81 9.20 8.08
C SER A 119 -6.70 8.44 9.40
N ASN A 120 -6.15 9.12 10.42
CA ASN A 120 -6.06 8.55 11.77
C ASN A 120 -7.40 8.59 12.54
N ALA A 121 -8.43 9.23 12.00
CA ALA A 121 -9.75 9.35 12.64
C ALA A 121 -10.68 8.14 12.42
N LYS A 122 -10.24 7.13 11.66
CA LYS A 122 -10.99 5.89 11.39
C LYS A 122 -12.37 6.12 10.77
N GLN A 123 -12.50 7.05 9.85
CA GLN A 123 -13.76 7.32 9.15
C GLN A 123 -14.01 6.28 8.05
N ALA A 124 -15.26 5.80 7.95
CA ALA A 124 -15.62 4.76 6.99
C ALA A 124 -15.47 5.19 5.52
N GLU A 125 -15.72 6.47 5.25
CA GLU A 125 -15.63 7.08 3.92
C GLU A 125 -14.19 7.37 3.50
N GLN A 126 -13.24 7.28 4.42
CA GLN A 126 -11.82 7.59 4.22
C GLN A 126 -10.97 6.31 4.23
N THR A 127 -11.33 5.35 3.37
CA THR A 127 -10.66 4.05 3.32
C THR A 127 -10.24 3.69 1.90
N LEU A 128 -9.14 2.95 1.80
CA LEU A 128 -8.75 2.21 0.62
C LEU A 128 -9.21 0.76 0.81
N ASP A 129 -9.94 0.21 -0.15
CA ASP A 129 -10.41 -1.16 -0.10
C ASP A 129 -9.25 -2.16 -0.22
N ALA A 130 -9.47 -3.39 0.23
CA ALA A 130 -8.52 -4.46 0.04
C ALA A 130 -8.39 -4.81 -1.45
N TYR A 131 -7.18 -5.13 -1.89
CA TYR A 131 -6.94 -5.53 -3.28
C TYR A 131 -6.01 -6.73 -3.39
N PHE A 132 -6.13 -7.43 -4.52
CA PHE A 132 -5.24 -8.52 -4.92
C PHE A 132 -4.79 -8.31 -6.35
N VAL A 133 -3.50 -8.03 -6.54
CA VAL A 133 -2.91 -7.78 -7.86
C VAL A 133 -1.84 -8.81 -8.19
N SER A 134 -1.78 -9.23 -9.46
CA SER A 134 -0.79 -10.20 -9.95
C SER A 134 -0.08 -9.67 -11.19
N ASN A 135 1.24 -9.89 -11.23
CA ASN A 135 2.09 -9.56 -12.36
C ASN A 135 2.76 -10.83 -12.90
N LEU A 136 2.83 -10.97 -14.22
CA LEU A 136 3.50 -12.10 -14.88
C LEU A 136 4.72 -11.60 -15.64
N ASN A 137 5.87 -12.17 -15.32
CA ASN A 137 7.12 -11.94 -16.05
C ASN A 137 7.46 -13.19 -16.85
N LEU A 138 7.77 -13.02 -18.12
CA LEU A 138 8.21 -14.07 -19.03
C LEU A 138 9.52 -13.64 -19.68
N ALA A 139 10.49 -14.53 -19.78
CA ALA A 139 11.72 -14.26 -20.51
C ALA A 139 12.23 -15.51 -21.18
N TYR A 140 12.89 -15.33 -22.32
CA TYR A 140 13.60 -16.39 -23.00
C TYR A 140 14.99 -15.91 -23.41
N THR A 141 16.00 -16.65 -22.96
CA THR A 141 17.42 -16.38 -23.28
C THR A 141 17.95 -17.46 -24.23
N PHE A 142 18.49 -17.03 -25.35
CA PHE A 142 19.14 -17.90 -26.33
C PHE A 142 20.51 -17.36 -26.73
N GLN A 143 21.34 -18.23 -27.26
CA GLN A 143 22.68 -17.91 -27.71
C GLN A 143 22.70 -17.77 -29.24
N LEU A 144 23.44 -16.78 -29.77
CA LEU A 144 23.67 -16.57 -31.19
C LEU A 144 25.17 -16.61 -31.46
N ARG A 145 25.54 -16.93 -32.71
CA ARG A 145 26.92 -17.15 -33.09
C ARG A 145 27.88 -15.97 -32.85
N HIS A 146 27.36 -14.72 -32.87
CA HIS A 146 28.19 -13.49 -32.80
C HIS A 146 27.97 -12.69 -31.50
N VAL A 147 27.12 -13.14 -30.60
CA VAL A 147 26.85 -12.52 -29.31
C VAL A 147 26.74 -13.60 -28.23
N LYS A 148 27.09 -13.27 -26.96
CA LYS A 148 27.04 -14.23 -25.87
C LYS A 148 25.63 -14.72 -25.58
N SER A 149 24.67 -13.80 -25.56
CA SER A 149 23.27 -14.14 -25.36
C SER A 149 22.33 -13.03 -25.80
N VAL A 150 21.12 -13.41 -26.18
CA VAL A 150 20.00 -12.51 -26.40
C VAL A 150 18.86 -12.96 -25.48
N THR A 151 18.31 -12.02 -24.73
CA THR A 151 17.13 -12.25 -23.86
C THR A 151 15.98 -11.38 -24.36
N VAL A 152 14.87 -12.01 -24.68
CA VAL A 152 13.60 -11.33 -24.96
C VAL A 152 12.68 -11.55 -23.75
N GLY A 153 12.12 -10.48 -23.22
CA GLY A 153 11.27 -10.55 -22.05
C GLY A 153 9.98 -9.74 -22.23
N PHE A 154 8.95 -10.18 -21.50
CA PHE A 154 7.66 -9.52 -21.38
C PHE A 154 7.23 -9.48 -19.94
N THR A 155 6.72 -8.33 -19.49
CA THR A 155 6.09 -8.18 -18.20
C THR A 155 4.64 -7.75 -18.42
N ILE A 156 3.72 -8.51 -17.88
CA ILE A 156 2.29 -8.18 -17.86
C ILE A 156 1.98 -7.73 -16.44
N TYR A 157 1.74 -6.44 -16.27
CA TYR A 157 1.31 -5.88 -15.01
C TYR A 157 -0.20 -5.99 -14.88
N ASN A 158 -0.67 -6.21 -13.65
CA ASN A 158 -2.09 -6.36 -13.32
C ASN A 158 -2.78 -7.37 -14.25
N LEU A 159 -2.30 -8.61 -14.23
CA LEU A 159 -2.68 -9.70 -15.13
C LEU A 159 -4.21 -9.92 -15.21
N PHE A 160 -4.91 -9.74 -14.08
CA PHE A 160 -6.35 -9.98 -13.98
C PHE A 160 -7.19 -8.72 -14.12
N ASN A 161 -6.58 -7.59 -14.48
CA ASN A 161 -7.24 -6.29 -14.66
C ASN A 161 -8.05 -5.85 -13.43
N GLU A 162 -7.48 -6.07 -12.24
CA GLU A 162 -8.06 -5.61 -10.99
C GLU A 162 -8.17 -4.08 -10.98
N LYS A 163 -9.32 -3.56 -10.59
CA LYS A 163 -9.54 -2.12 -10.42
C LYS A 163 -9.38 -1.80 -8.94
N TYR A 164 -8.32 -1.09 -8.61
CA TYR A 164 -7.99 -0.80 -7.23
C TYR A 164 -7.29 0.56 -7.08
N GLU A 165 -7.33 1.08 -5.88
CA GLU A 165 -6.59 2.24 -5.43
C GLU A 165 -5.62 1.81 -4.32
N ASN A 166 -4.37 2.18 -4.43
CA ASN A 166 -3.36 1.91 -3.41
C ASN A 166 -2.92 3.16 -2.66
N ASN A 167 -3.41 4.32 -3.08
CA ASN A 167 -3.14 5.60 -2.47
C ASN A 167 -4.33 6.54 -2.63
N GLY A 168 -4.35 7.61 -1.85
CA GLY A 168 -5.36 8.64 -1.88
C GLY A 168 -5.06 9.72 -0.85
N TYR A 169 -5.99 10.62 -0.68
CA TYR A 169 -5.96 11.63 0.37
C TYR A 169 -7.34 11.76 1.01
N ALA A 170 -7.38 12.19 2.24
CA ALA A 170 -8.60 12.34 2.99
C ALA A 170 -8.46 13.42 4.05
N GLY A 171 -9.54 14.11 4.33
CA GLY A 171 -9.60 15.09 5.39
C GLY A 171 -11.01 15.27 5.90
N SER A 172 -11.12 16.03 6.96
CA SER A 172 -12.38 16.32 7.64
C SER A 172 -12.41 17.75 8.13
N GLY A 173 -13.59 18.31 8.15
CA GLY A 173 -13.86 19.61 8.75
C GLY A 173 -15.25 19.61 9.37
N TYR A 174 -15.74 20.78 9.76
CA TYR A 174 -17.12 20.93 10.17
C TYR A 174 -17.72 22.24 9.60
N THR A 175 -19.03 22.26 9.50
CA THR A 175 -19.81 23.46 9.20
C THR A 175 -20.78 23.72 10.34
N LEU A 176 -21.21 24.97 10.52
CA LEU A 176 -22.26 25.27 11.49
C LEU A 176 -23.64 25.11 10.84
N LYS A 177 -24.43 24.16 11.37
CA LYS A 177 -25.83 23.97 11.02
C LYS A 177 -26.69 24.22 12.25
N ASP A 178 -27.58 25.18 12.19
CA ASP A 178 -28.39 25.64 13.31
C ASP A 178 -27.55 25.99 14.55
N GLY A 179 -26.35 26.57 14.33
CA GLY A 179 -25.41 26.94 15.39
C GLY A 179 -24.66 25.77 16.04
N LYS A 180 -24.77 24.55 15.49
CA LYS A 180 -24.05 23.35 15.97
C LYS A 180 -23.05 22.89 14.91
N PRO A 181 -21.86 22.40 15.33
CA PRO A 181 -20.88 21.84 14.41
C PRO A 181 -21.41 20.52 13.81
N GLU A 182 -21.52 20.46 12.48
CA GLU A 182 -21.80 19.26 11.70
C GLU A 182 -20.55 18.87 10.93
N ARG A 183 -20.00 17.68 11.23
CA ARG A 183 -18.80 17.15 10.59
C ARG A 183 -19.07 16.84 9.11
N TYR A 184 -18.12 17.14 8.25
CA TYR A 184 -18.04 16.60 6.90
C TYR A 184 -16.70 15.88 6.68
N ASN A 185 -16.71 14.86 5.82
CA ASN A 185 -15.53 14.12 5.41
C ASN A 185 -15.36 14.25 3.88
N TYR A 186 -14.11 14.26 3.42
CA TYR A 186 -13.80 14.18 2.01
C TYR A 186 -12.67 13.16 1.78
N ALA A 187 -12.63 12.58 0.58
CA ALA A 187 -11.59 11.67 0.15
C ALA A 187 -11.40 11.78 -1.36
N GLY A 188 -10.16 11.63 -1.80
CA GLY A 188 -9.78 11.47 -3.19
C GLY A 188 -8.90 10.24 -3.36
N TYR A 189 -9.04 9.55 -4.48
CA TYR A 189 -8.44 8.25 -4.72
C TYR A 189 -7.51 8.28 -5.93
N ALA A 190 -6.36 7.62 -5.82
CA ALA A 190 -5.42 7.44 -6.92
C ALA A 190 -5.62 6.06 -7.56
N ALA A 191 -6.42 6.01 -8.63
CA ALA A 191 -6.68 4.78 -9.37
C ALA A 191 -5.40 4.23 -10.01
N GLN A 192 -5.20 2.93 -9.88
CA GLN A 192 -4.07 2.24 -10.47
C GLN A 192 -4.38 1.80 -11.90
N ALA A 193 -3.31 1.64 -12.70
CA ALA A 193 -3.45 1.21 -14.09
C ALA A 193 -4.04 -0.22 -14.17
N GLY A 194 -4.93 -0.42 -15.12
CA GLY A 194 -5.38 -1.75 -15.51
C GLY A 194 -4.25 -2.58 -16.14
N THR A 195 -4.58 -3.69 -16.78
CA THR A 195 -3.59 -4.56 -17.41
C THR A 195 -2.77 -3.77 -18.44
N ASN A 196 -1.46 -3.84 -18.31
CA ASN A 196 -0.53 -3.25 -19.26
C ASN A 196 0.67 -4.18 -19.48
N VAL A 197 1.34 -4.04 -20.63
CA VAL A 197 2.42 -4.94 -21.06
C VAL A 197 3.65 -4.13 -21.40
N MET A 198 4.81 -4.60 -20.94
CA MET A 198 6.11 -4.07 -21.27
C MET A 198 6.98 -5.16 -21.90
N GLY A 199 7.58 -4.88 -23.06
CA GLY A 199 8.60 -5.74 -23.67
C GLY A 199 10.00 -5.22 -23.38
N ASN A 200 10.98 -6.13 -23.22
CA ASN A 200 12.39 -5.80 -23.12
C ASN A 200 13.26 -6.72 -23.98
N LEU A 201 14.35 -6.16 -24.49
CA LEU A 201 15.37 -6.89 -25.24
C LEU A 201 16.75 -6.58 -24.64
N SER A 202 17.50 -7.61 -24.28
CA SER A 202 18.86 -7.49 -23.76
C SER A 202 19.82 -8.30 -24.64
N ILE A 203 20.91 -7.67 -25.09
CA ILE A 203 21.94 -8.31 -25.90
C ILE A 203 23.28 -8.19 -25.16
N ARG A 204 23.95 -9.32 -24.95
CA ARG A 204 25.31 -9.39 -24.38
C ARG A 204 26.29 -9.79 -25.45
N PHE A 205 27.36 -9.02 -25.59
CA PHE A 205 28.49 -9.24 -26.48
C PHE A 205 29.63 -9.97 -25.79
#